data_f06835fd91852373fc6bcaf996564909
#
_entry.id   f06835fd91852373fc6bcaf996564909
#
_cell.length_a   1.000
_cell.length_b   1.000
_cell.length_c   1.000
_cell.angle_alpha   90.00
_cell.angle_beta   90.00
_cell.angle_gamma   90.00
#
_symmetry.space_group_name_H-M   'P 1'
#
loop_
_entity.id
_entity.type
_entity.pdbx_description
1 polymer ?
#
loop_
_entity_poly.entity_id
_entity_poly.type
_entity_poly.pdbx_seq_one_letter_code
_entity_poly.pdbx_strand_id
1 'polypeptide(L)'
;GDVYKRQMQITVGQYLFRFLLAKWAGAFVMGLWVMLAALIAKRAAAGWVGALALPLAMYGIRAAIPATSHWNVVKYANMVSLLQTNELLGNYRNLFWFGNPVSLPLVEWLTAAVLGGSLFAAFCTVFAKAQLLPAAKHSFALPFSRKTRATSVTHEEGRKLLLMNGAAVFLAAFLVFGIYQGVTAESYIDADEIYYAYYMKHISGPWSEESRDWIRNQRNEFIPMLETQKRVNSGELSSDALLAYSSLRQKYSVYQRVVQSNINYYLKENPGAWLVYETGYKKLFGFTGTGDVQDTLLAGLLCALCFSGLFAMERKGGMDEILACTPLGRKYTVKAKLRQSTAVAAVISFGTVLPHLWQVLRDYGLPSLLGPAMSISDLQAVPKFITLSDLLIFWLICRFAACLCMSRITLWLGQKLGNLLPALFISAVSYCLPALLSLSGMKNGIEWLGFY
;
A
#
# COMPACT_ATOMS: atom_id res chain seq x y z
N GLY A 1 -13.84 19.93 -28.24
CA GLY A 1 -12.83 19.66 -29.27
C GLY A 1 -11.40 19.38 -28.76
N ASP A 2 -11.06 19.80 -27.55
CA ASP A 2 -9.66 19.76 -27.08
C ASP A 2 -9.25 18.50 -26.32
N VAL A 3 -10.17 17.63 -25.96
CA VAL A 3 -9.88 16.39 -25.22
C VAL A 3 -9.01 15.43 -26.05
N TYR A 4 -9.25 15.34 -27.37
CA TYR A 4 -8.50 14.45 -28.26
C TYR A 4 -7.07 14.94 -28.58
N LYS A 5 -6.77 16.23 -28.42
CA LYS A 5 -5.44 16.79 -28.68
C LYS A 5 -4.41 16.50 -27.59
N ARG A 6 -4.86 16.05 -26.41
CA ARG A 6 -4.00 15.71 -25.28
C ARG A 6 -3.59 14.23 -25.22
N GLN A 7 -4.12 13.40 -26.09
CA GLN A 7 -3.77 11.97 -26.16
C GLN A 7 -2.51 11.78 -27.00
N MET A 8 -1.63 10.90 -26.53
CA MET A 8 -0.49 10.46 -27.33
C MET A 8 -1.00 9.54 -28.44
N GLN A 9 -0.76 9.91 -29.72
CA GLN A 9 -1.06 9.07 -30.87
C GLN A 9 0.02 7.99 -31.01
N ILE A 10 -0.07 6.93 -30.19
CA ILE A 10 0.85 5.80 -30.21
C ILE A 10 0.06 4.48 -30.29
N THR A 11 0.62 3.48 -30.95
CA THR A 11 0.04 2.14 -30.96
C THR A 11 0.23 1.45 -29.61
N VAL A 12 -0.60 0.46 -29.28
CA VAL A 12 -0.50 -0.33 -28.05
C VAL A 12 0.89 -0.97 -27.90
N GLY A 13 1.47 -1.47 -29.00
CA GLY A 13 2.81 -2.04 -28.99
C GLY A 13 3.90 -1.00 -28.67
N GLN A 14 3.80 0.21 -29.24
CA GLN A 14 4.71 1.31 -28.93
C GLN A 14 4.56 1.78 -27.50
N TYR A 15 3.32 1.79 -26.96
CA TYR A 15 3.06 2.10 -25.57
C TYR A 15 3.73 1.10 -24.63
N LEU A 16 3.52 -0.20 -24.85
CA LEU A 16 4.14 -1.27 -24.08
C LEU A 16 5.67 -1.20 -24.11
N PHE A 17 6.25 -1.00 -25.29
CA PHE A 17 7.70 -0.88 -25.42
C PHE A 17 8.25 0.32 -24.63
N ARG A 18 7.65 1.50 -24.77
CA ARG A 18 8.05 2.72 -24.03
C ARG A 18 7.84 2.57 -22.53
N PHE A 19 6.75 1.91 -22.12
CA PHE A 19 6.46 1.63 -20.72
C PHE A 19 7.53 0.73 -20.10
N LEU A 20 7.87 -0.39 -20.74
CA LEU A 20 8.91 -1.30 -20.26
C LEU A 20 10.27 -0.63 -20.22
N LEU A 21 10.60 0.13 -21.25
CA LEU A 21 11.88 0.85 -21.33
C LEU A 21 12.01 1.91 -20.22
N ALA A 22 10.95 2.67 -19.96
CA ALA A 22 10.92 3.66 -18.89
C ALA A 22 11.04 3.01 -17.50
N LYS A 23 10.31 1.91 -17.26
CA LYS A 23 10.42 1.11 -16.03
C LYS A 23 11.82 0.57 -15.83
N TRP A 24 12.42 0.03 -16.89
CA TRP A 24 13.79 -0.48 -16.85
C TRP A 24 14.79 0.63 -16.56
N ALA A 25 14.70 1.79 -17.22
CA ALA A 25 15.58 2.93 -16.98
C ALA A 25 15.47 3.45 -15.55
N GLY A 26 14.25 3.60 -15.02
CA GLY A 26 14.01 4.00 -13.64
C GLY A 26 14.59 3.01 -12.63
N ALA A 27 14.36 1.71 -12.84
CA ALA A 27 14.90 0.65 -11.99
C ALA A 27 16.44 0.61 -12.04
N PHE A 28 17.04 0.83 -13.23
CA PHE A 28 18.48 0.89 -13.40
C PHE A 28 19.11 2.05 -12.62
N VAL A 29 18.55 3.26 -12.72
CA VAL A 29 19.02 4.44 -11.98
C VAL A 29 18.92 4.23 -10.47
N MET A 30 17.78 3.67 -10.00
CA MET A 30 17.61 3.32 -8.59
C MET A 30 18.59 2.26 -8.13
N GLY A 31 18.82 1.22 -8.93
CA GLY A 31 19.78 0.16 -8.65
C GLY A 31 21.22 0.70 -8.53
N LEU A 32 21.65 1.58 -9.43
CA LEU A 32 22.96 2.22 -9.37
C LEU A 32 23.11 3.04 -8.07
N TRP A 33 22.08 3.79 -7.66
CA TRP A 33 22.11 4.52 -6.41
C TRP A 33 22.27 3.61 -5.19
N VAL A 34 21.46 2.54 -5.11
CA VAL A 34 21.51 1.56 -4.02
C VAL A 34 22.88 0.90 -3.96
N MET A 35 23.45 0.51 -5.11
CA MET A 35 24.80 -0.06 -5.20
C MET A 35 25.86 0.93 -4.74
N LEU A 36 25.77 2.19 -5.16
CA LEU A 36 26.69 3.26 -4.73
C LEU A 36 26.60 3.50 -3.23
N ALA A 37 25.39 3.61 -2.68
CA ALA A 37 25.16 3.77 -1.25
C ALA A 37 25.73 2.59 -0.44
N ALA A 38 25.55 1.36 -0.92
CA ALA A 38 26.11 0.16 -0.30
C ALA A 38 27.64 0.12 -0.37
N LEU A 39 28.24 0.61 -1.45
CA LEU A 39 29.68 0.66 -1.63
C LEU A 39 30.35 1.71 -0.72
N ILE A 40 29.71 2.87 -0.54
CA ILE A 40 30.22 3.94 0.34
C ILE A 40 30.02 3.56 1.81
N ALA A 41 28.94 2.86 2.13
CA ALA A 41 28.59 2.53 3.50
C ALA A 41 29.41 1.35 4.02
N LYS A 42 30.18 1.58 5.06
CA LYS A 42 30.94 0.52 5.74
C LYS A 42 30.10 -0.39 6.62
N ARG A 43 28.83 -0.02 6.90
CA ARG A 43 27.88 -0.76 7.75
C ARG A 43 26.56 -0.93 7.01
N ALA A 44 25.92 -2.09 7.15
CA ALA A 44 24.64 -2.37 6.49
C ALA A 44 23.57 -1.32 6.81
N ALA A 45 23.41 -0.93 8.08
CA ALA A 45 22.45 0.09 8.48
C ALA A 45 22.70 1.45 7.81
N ALA A 46 23.97 1.88 7.71
CA ALA A 46 24.32 3.12 7.01
C ALA A 46 24.04 3.02 5.50
N GLY A 47 24.26 1.83 4.92
CA GLY A 47 23.91 1.56 3.52
C GLY A 47 22.43 1.70 3.24
N TRP A 48 21.60 1.16 4.10
CA TRP A 48 20.15 1.29 3.99
C TRP A 48 19.65 2.72 4.17
N VAL A 49 20.18 3.43 5.18
CA VAL A 49 19.88 4.86 5.37
C VAL A 49 20.26 5.66 4.12
N GLY A 50 21.48 5.45 3.60
CA GLY A 50 21.93 6.10 2.38
C GLY A 50 21.08 5.76 1.16
N ALA A 51 20.70 4.48 1.00
CA ALA A 51 19.85 4.03 -0.11
C ALA A 51 18.45 4.68 -0.09
N LEU A 52 17.89 4.91 1.08
CA LEU A 52 16.57 5.54 1.25
C LEU A 52 16.61 7.08 1.24
N ALA A 53 17.70 7.69 1.72
CA ALA A 53 17.79 9.13 1.95
C ALA A 53 17.56 9.95 0.66
N LEU A 54 18.23 9.58 -0.45
CA LEU A 54 18.11 10.32 -1.70
C LEU A 54 16.71 10.17 -2.34
N PRO A 55 16.15 8.97 -2.49
CA PRO A 55 14.78 8.83 -2.99
C PRO A 55 13.74 9.57 -2.15
N LEU A 56 13.86 9.54 -0.82
CA LEU A 56 12.97 10.28 0.07
C LEU A 56 13.13 11.79 -0.07
N ALA A 57 14.35 12.31 -0.17
CA ALA A 57 14.61 13.73 -0.42
C ALA A 57 14.03 14.17 -1.77
N MET A 58 14.24 13.38 -2.82
CA MET A 58 13.67 13.66 -4.15
C MET A 58 12.15 13.57 -4.16
N TYR A 59 11.56 12.64 -3.42
CA TYR A 59 10.12 12.59 -3.22
C TYR A 59 9.60 13.84 -2.51
N GLY A 60 10.30 14.29 -1.47
CA GLY A 60 9.98 15.54 -0.76
C GLY A 60 10.02 16.77 -1.67
N ILE A 61 11.04 16.89 -2.51
CA ILE A 61 11.15 17.96 -3.52
C ILE A 61 9.96 17.90 -4.49
N ARG A 62 9.64 16.70 -4.98
CA ARG A 62 8.49 16.50 -5.88
C ARG A 62 7.17 16.90 -5.22
N ALA A 63 6.96 16.57 -3.96
CA ALA A 63 5.75 16.90 -3.20
C ALA A 63 5.65 18.41 -2.91
N ALA A 64 6.78 19.06 -2.64
CA ALA A 64 6.84 20.47 -2.29
C ALA A 64 6.60 21.43 -3.47
N ILE A 65 6.90 20.99 -4.71
CA ILE A 65 6.76 21.88 -5.89
C ILE A 65 5.36 21.71 -6.51
N PRO A 66 4.52 22.75 -6.56
CA PRO A 66 3.23 22.73 -7.25
C PRO A 66 3.41 22.52 -8.77
N ALA A 67 2.44 21.87 -9.41
CA ALA A 67 2.47 21.61 -10.86
C ALA A 67 2.44 22.88 -11.71
N THR A 68 1.93 23.98 -11.16
CA THR A 68 1.84 25.32 -11.80
C THR A 68 3.07 26.18 -11.59
N SER A 69 4.06 25.73 -10.82
CA SER A 69 5.28 26.48 -10.51
C SER A 69 6.21 26.60 -11.73
N HIS A 70 6.95 27.70 -11.82
CA HIS A 70 8.06 27.85 -12.79
C HIS A 70 9.16 26.80 -12.62
N TRP A 71 9.24 26.16 -11.44
CA TRP A 71 10.15 25.08 -11.11
C TRP A 71 9.60 23.68 -11.40
N ASN A 72 8.51 23.60 -12.18
CA ASN A 72 7.86 22.31 -12.46
C ASN A 72 8.79 21.31 -13.19
N VAL A 73 9.77 21.75 -13.96
CA VAL A 73 10.78 20.87 -14.57
C VAL A 73 11.59 20.15 -13.49
N VAL A 74 11.98 20.82 -12.40
CA VAL A 74 12.71 20.21 -11.28
C VAL A 74 11.87 19.14 -10.56
N LYS A 75 10.54 19.37 -10.49
CA LYS A 75 9.60 18.39 -9.95
C LYS A 75 9.67 17.06 -10.70
N TYR A 76 9.81 17.10 -12.03
CA TYR A 76 9.83 15.92 -12.88
C TYR A 76 11.25 15.41 -13.19
N ALA A 77 12.28 16.28 -13.07
CA ALA A 77 13.68 15.90 -13.25
C ALA A 77 14.25 15.20 -12.02
N ASN A 78 13.61 14.12 -11.57
CA ASN A 78 14.04 13.37 -10.40
C ASN A 78 13.86 11.85 -10.58
N MET A 79 14.56 11.10 -9.74
CA MET A 79 14.59 9.63 -9.75
C MET A 79 13.21 9.00 -9.51
N VAL A 80 12.35 9.63 -8.68
CA VAL A 80 11.02 9.11 -8.36
C VAL A 80 10.08 9.25 -9.55
N SER A 81 10.20 10.34 -10.32
CA SER A 81 9.41 10.56 -11.53
C SER A 81 9.64 9.51 -12.59
N LEU A 82 10.89 9.03 -12.74
CA LEU A 82 11.22 7.95 -13.69
C LEU A 82 10.47 6.64 -13.42
N LEU A 83 10.02 6.41 -12.18
CA LEU A 83 9.23 5.24 -11.84
C LEU A 83 7.73 5.43 -12.09
N GLN A 84 7.26 6.68 -12.25
CA GLN A 84 5.84 7.02 -12.42
C GLN A 84 5.45 7.10 -13.91
N THR A 85 5.55 5.97 -14.60
CA THR A 85 5.29 5.86 -16.05
C THR A 85 3.86 6.25 -16.46
N ASN A 86 2.89 6.24 -15.54
CA ASN A 86 1.52 6.68 -15.82
C ASN A 86 1.44 8.18 -16.13
N GLU A 87 2.28 9.00 -15.49
CA GLU A 87 2.34 10.44 -15.80
C GLU A 87 3.08 10.71 -17.11
N LEU A 88 4.12 9.91 -17.41
CA LEU A 88 4.91 10.00 -18.63
C LEU A 88 4.09 9.64 -19.88
N LEU A 89 3.32 8.56 -19.80
CA LEU A 89 2.67 7.95 -20.96
C LEU A 89 1.15 8.14 -21.02
N GLY A 90 0.53 8.60 -19.91
CA GLY A 90 -0.94 8.75 -19.82
C GLY A 90 -1.46 9.93 -20.61
N ASN A 91 -0.81 11.09 -20.51
CA ASN A 91 -1.24 12.32 -21.16
C ASN A 91 -0.05 13.08 -21.74
N TYR A 92 -0.21 13.66 -22.94
CA TYR A 92 0.78 14.60 -23.47
C TYR A 92 0.78 15.86 -22.60
N ARG A 93 1.92 16.15 -21.94
CA ARG A 93 2.08 17.29 -21.05
C ARG A 93 3.36 18.04 -21.39
N ASN A 94 3.24 19.37 -21.54
CA ASN A 94 4.37 20.27 -21.63
C ASN A 94 4.62 20.93 -20.27
N LEU A 95 5.87 20.98 -19.91
CA LEU A 95 6.39 21.71 -18.76
C LEU A 95 6.89 23.07 -19.23
N PHE A 96 6.87 24.06 -18.34
CA PHE A 96 7.39 25.39 -18.66
C PHE A 96 8.73 25.61 -17.97
N TRP A 97 9.74 25.88 -18.77
CA TRP A 97 11.09 26.23 -18.29
C TRP A 97 11.41 27.64 -18.72
N PHE A 98 11.37 28.58 -17.79
CA PHE A 98 11.57 30.04 -18.04
C PHE A 98 10.80 30.57 -19.27
N GLY A 99 9.51 30.20 -19.37
CA GLY A 99 8.65 30.63 -20.47
C GLY A 99 8.67 29.74 -21.72
N ASN A 100 9.61 28.82 -21.85
CA ASN A 100 9.68 27.88 -22.97
C ASN A 100 8.97 26.57 -22.67
N PRO A 101 8.12 26.06 -23.57
CA PRO A 101 7.48 24.75 -23.39
C PRO A 101 8.48 23.63 -23.66
N VAL A 102 8.66 22.73 -22.70
CA VAL A 102 9.50 21.54 -22.81
C VAL A 102 8.62 20.30 -22.61
N SER A 103 8.74 19.30 -23.48
CA SER A 103 7.92 18.08 -23.34
C SER A 103 8.35 17.24 -22.14
N LEU A 104 7.39 16.73 -21.37
CA LEU A 104 7.66 15.87 -20.21
C LEU A 104 8.53 14.65 -20.57
N PRO A 105 8.27 13.90 -21.67
CA PRO A 105 9.13 12.78 -22.05
C PRO A 105 10.59 13.17 -22.27
N LEU A 106 10.87 14.33 -22.84
CA LEU A 106 12.24 14.80 -23.03
C LEU A 106 12.95 15.03 -21.69
N VAL A 107 12.26 15.68 -20.74
CA VAL A 107 12.80 15.92 -19.39
C VAL A 107 13.11 14.62 -18.69
N GLU A 108 12.22 13.64 -18.74
CA GLU A 108 12.43 12.35 -18.07
C GLU A 108 13.56 11.52 -18.70
N TRP A 109 13.63 11.43 -20.03
CA TRP A 109 14.72 10.71 -20.71
C TRP A 109 16.06 11.38 -20.49
N LEU A 110 16.10 12.71 -20.52
CA LEU A 110 17.33 13.47 -20.20
C LEU A 110 17.75 13.24 -18.73
N THR A 111 16.79 13.24 -17.82
CA THR A 111 17.01 12.94 -16.41
C THR A 111 17.57 11.52 -16.22
N ALA A 112 16.99 10.53 -16.89
CA ALA A 112 17.48 9.16 -16.86
C ALA A 112 18.94 9.05 -17.36
N ALA A 113 19.26 9.72 -18.46
CA ALA A 113 20.61 9.71 -19.03
C ALA A 113 21.61 10.43 -18.12
N VAL A 114 21.28 11.61 -17.61
CA VAL A 114 22.19 12.41 -16.76
C VAL A 114 22.37 11.75 -15.40
N LEU A 115 21.29 11.37 -14.71
CA LEU A 115 21.38 10.70 -13.41
C LEU A 115 22.02 9.31 -13.56
N GLY A 116 21.61 8.53 -14.55
CA GLY A 116 22.20 7.20 -14.80
C GLY A 116 23.69 7.30 -15.12
N GLY A 117 24.07 8.20 -16.01
CA GLY A 117 25.47 8.41 -16.38
C GLY A 117 26.33 8.93 -15.21
N SER A 118 25.85 9.91 -14.45
CA SER A 118 26.56 10.46 -13.29
C SER A 118 26.71 9.45 -12.16
N LEU A 119 25.66 8.70 -11.85
CA LEU A 119 25.69 7.63 -10.84
C LEU A 119 26.60 6.47 -11.27
N PHE A 120 26.59 6.09 -12.54
CA PHE A 120 27.47 5.07 -13.07
C PHE A 120 28.94 5.52 -12.99
N ALA A 121 29.25 6.74 -13.40
CA ALA A 121 30.61 7.30 -13.28
C ALA A 121 31.06 7.37 -11.81
N ALA A 122 30.17 7.83 -10.91
CA ALA A 122 30.45 7.85 -9.47
C ALA A 122 30.67 6.44 -8.91
N PHE A 123 29.86 5.47 -9.32
CA PHE A 123 30.04 4.07 -8.92
C PHE A 123 31.39 3.53 -9.38
N CYS A 124 31.77 3.72 -10.65
CA CYS A 124 33.08 3.27 -11.17
C CYS A 124 34.27 3.91 -10.43
N THR A 125 34.18 5.21 -10.16
CA THR A 125 35.28 5.92 -9.45
C THR A 125 35.42 5.49 -8.00
N VAL A 126 34.29 5.31 -7.29
CA VAL A 126 34.31 4.84 -5.90
C VAL A 126 34.74 3.37 -5.82
N PHE A 127 34.28 2.54 -6.75
CA PHE A 127 34.62 1.13 -6.83
C PHE A 127 36.13 0.94 -7.09
N ALA A 128 36.71 1.69 -8.04
CA ALA A 128 38.15 1.66 -8.32
C ALA A 128 38.97 2.08 -7.10
N LYS A 129 38.56 3.16 -6.42
CA LYS A 129 39.22 3.62 -5.19
C LYS A 129 39.05 2.65 -4.03
N ALA A 130 37.92 2.00 -3.89
CA ALA A 130 37.64 1.03 -2.82
C ALA A 130 38.55 -0.21 -2.92
N GLN A 131 38.95 -0.60 -4.13
CA GLN A 131 39.90 -1.71 -4.34
C GLN A 131 41.33 -1.34 -3.99
N LEU A 132 41.70 -0.04 -4.06
CA LEU A 132 43.05 0.45 -3.81
C LEU A 132 43.28 0.85 -2.34
N LEU A 133 42.23 1.03 -1.55
CA LEU A 133 42.37 1.43 -0.15
C LEU A 133 42.24 0.21 0.77
N PRO A 134 43.29 -0.08 1.60
CA PRO A 134 43.15 -1.07 2.66
C PRO A 134 41.98 -0.67 3.57
N ALA A 135 41.19 -1.66 4.00
CA ALA A 135 40.04 -1.45 4.85
C ALA A 135 40.39 -0.61 6.09
N ALA A 136 40.20 0.70 6.00
CA ALA A 136 40.47 1.61 7.09
C ALA A 136 39.57 1.22 8.28
N LYS A 137 40.20 0.79 9.37
CA LYS A 137 39.55 0.46 10.65
C LYS A 137 39.03 1.71 11.37
N HIS A 138 38.41 2.64 10.68
CA HIS A 138 37.66 3.71 11.34
C HIS A 138 36.31 3.17 11.82
N SER A 139 36.32 2.59 13.01
CA SER A 139 35.07 2.43 13.75
C SER A 139 34.56 3.82 14.13
N PHE A 140 33.54 4.30 13.47
CA PHE A 140 32.75 5.41 13.98
C PHE A 140 32.03 4.86 15.22
N ALA A 141 32.72 4.93 16.37
CA ALA A 141 32.10 4.63 17.65
C ALA A 141 31.13 5.78 17.95
N LEU A 142 29.85 5.53 17.80
CA LEU A 142 28.86 6.41 18.40
C LEU A 142 29.23 6.54 19.90
N PRO A 143 29.22 7.76 20.49
CA PRO A 143 29.66 8.02 21.85
C PRO A 143 28.81 7.37 22.95
N PHE A 144 27.96 6.44 22.61
CA PHE A 144 27.19 5.61 23.54
C PHE A 144 27.95 4.35 23.92
N SER A 145 29.16 4.51 24.45
CA SER A 145 29.82 3.47 25.22
C SER A 145 29.08 3.29 26.54
N ARG A 146 27.98 2.55 26.52
CA ARG A 146 27.35 2.09 27.74
C ARG A 146 28.24 1.06 28.40
N LYS A 147 28.61 1.31 29.67
CA LYS A 147 29.17 0.30 30.58
C LYS A 147 28.40 -1.01 30.38
N THR A 148 29.13 -2.09 30.17
CA THR A 148 28.62 -3.44 29.99
C THR A 148 27.77 -3.86 31.19
N ARG A 149 26.48 -3.55 31.18
CA ARG A 149 25.51 -4.19 32.04
C ARG A 149 25.23 -5.58 31.49
N ALA A 150 25.14 -6.57 32.36
CA ALA A 150 24.67 -7.89 32.00
C ALA A 150 23.28 -7.75 31.31
N THR A 151 23.25 -7.94 30.01
CA THR A 151 22.04 -7.80 29.21
C THR A 151 21.44 -9.20 28.96
N SER A 152 20.12 -9.29 28.92
CA SER A 152 19.48 -10.57 28.63
C SER A 152 19.74 -10.96 27.15
N VAL A 153 19.85 -12.24 26.88
CA VAL A 153 20.02 -12.78 25.51
C VAL A 153 18.94 -12.22 24.57
N THR A 154 17.69 -12.12 25.07
CA THR A 154 16.56 -11.58 24.30
C THR A 154 16.78 -10.12 23.89
N HIS A 155 17.33 -9.30 24.77
CA HIS A 155 17.62 -7.89 24.47
C HIS A 155 18.72 -7.75 23.42
N GLU A 156 19.78 -8.55 23.50
CA GLU A 156 20.86 -8.51 22.52
C GLU A 156 20.42 -9.04 21.14
N GLU A 157 19.57 -10.07 21.09
CA GLU A 157 18.99 -10.53 19.83
C GLU A 157 18.04 -9.47 19.23
N GLY A 158 17.28 -8.75 20.05
CA GLY A 158 16.50 -7.59 19.60
C GLY A 158 17.38 -6.47 19.04
N ARG A 159 18.50 -6.17 19.69
CA ARG A 159 19.48 -5.17 19.18
C ARG A 159 20.11 -5.60 17.87
N LYS A 160 20.45 -6.87 17.71
CA LYS A 160 20.93 -7.43 16.43
C LYS A 160 19.88 -7.26 15.32
N LEU A 161 18.66 -7.62 15.60
CA LEU A 161 17.56 -7.52 14.64
C LEU A 161 17.31 -6.06 14.23
N LEU A 162 17.11 -5.17 15.20
CA LEU A 162 16.71 -3.78 14.92
C LEU A 162 17.86 -2.92 14.39
N LEU A 163 19.04 -2.99 15.03
CA LEU A 163 20.14 -2.06 14.72
C LEU A 163 21.18 -2.65 13.76
N MET A 164 21.59 -3.90 13.98
CA MET A 164 22.66 -4.49 13.15
C MET A 164 22.13 -5.00 11.81
N ASN A 165 20.94 -5.58 11.78
CA ASN A 165 20.27 -5.99 10.55
C ASN A 165 19.55 -4.84 9.84
N GLY A 166 19.40 -3.68 10.51
CA GLY A 166 18.77 -2.51 9.94
C GLY A 166 17.23 -2.52 9.93
N ALA A 167 16.58 -3.48 10.60
CA ALA A 167 15.12 -3.60 10.63
C ALA A 167 14.45 -2.32 11.18
N ALA A 168 15.07 -1.63 12.15
CA ALA A 168 14.56 -0.36 12.67
C ALA A 168 14.44 0.73 11.60
N VAL A 169 15.37 0.79 10.64
CA VAL A 169 15.33 1.77 9.55
C VAL A 169 14.16 1.49 8.62
N PHE A 170 13.98 0.22 8.25
CA PHE A 170 12.85 -0.17 7.39
C PHE A 170 11.50 0.10 8.07
N LEU A 171 11.37 -0.27 9.35
CA LEU A 171 10.15 -0.03 10.12
C LEU A 171 9.87 1.46 10.29
N ALA A 172 10.89 2.28 10.60
CA ALA A 172 10.72 3.72 10.74
C ALA A 172 10.31 4.38 9.42
N ALA A 173 10.99 4.05 8.31
CA ALA A 173 10.66 4.56 7.00
C ALA A 173 9.22 4.18 6.59
N PHE A 174 8.85 2.94 6.87
CA PHE A 174 7.52 2.44 6.58
C PHE A 174 6.44 3.11 7.44
N LEU A 175 6.65 3.27 8.75
CA LEU A 175 5.69 3.95 9.62
C LEU A 175 5.49 5.42 9.19
N VAL A 176 6.57 6.14 8.86
CA VAL A 176 6.48 7.50 8.34
C VAL A 176 5.69 7.54 7.04
N PHE A 177 5.96 6.61 6.12
CA PHE A 177 5.23 6.51 4.85
C PHE A 177 3.75 6.18 5.07
N GLY A 178 3.44 5.22 5.97
CA GLY A 178 2.06 4.84 6.31
C GLY A 178 1.27 6.00 6.93
N ILE A 179 1.87 6.74 7.85
CA ILE A 179 1.25 7.93 8.45
C ILE A 179 1.01 9.00 7.36
N TYR A 180 2.02 9.27 6.54
CA TYR A 180 1.89 10.22 5.45
C TYR A 180 0.75 9.83 4.51
N GLN A 181 0.70 8.58 4.07
CA GLN A 181 -0.36 8.06 3.19
C GLN A 181 -1.74 8.14 3.85
N GLY A 182 -1.86 7.75 5.13
CA GLY A 182 -3.12 7.81 5.86
C GLY A 182 -3.67 9.24 6.03
N VAL A 183 -2.78 10.24 6.11
CA VAL A 183 -3.17 11.66 6.25
C VAL A 183 -3.45 12.32 4.91
N THR A 184 -2.64 12.02 3.89
CA THR A 184 -2.68 12.75 2.60
C THR A 184 -3.51 12.05 1.52
N ALA A 185 -3.84 10.77 1.68
CA ALA A 185 -4.66 10.07 0.70
C ALA A 185 -6.08 10.65 0.68
N GLU A 186 -6.45 11.26 -0.42
CA GLU A 186 -7.80 11.71 -0.70
C GLU A 186 -8.52 10.58 -1.44
N SER A 187 -9.62 10.10 -0.86
CA SER A 187 -10.50 9.16 -1.55
C SER A 187 -11.46 9.95 -2.44
N TYR A 188 -11.44 9.63 -3.73
CA TYR A 188 -12.52 10.11 -4.60
C TYR A 188 -13.80 9.36 -4.24
N ILE A 189 -14.76 10.08 -3.68
CA ILE A 189 -16.08 9.58 -3.36
C ILE A 189 -17.04 10.10 -4.44
N ASP A 190 -17.64 9.20 -5.19
CA ASP A 190 -18.60 9.54 -6.22
C ASP A 190 -19.87 10.12 -5.59
N ALA A 191 -20.59 10.97 -6.32
CA ALA A 191 -21.86 11.55 -5.85
C ALA A 191 -22.90 10.47 -5.53
N ASP A 192 -22.93 9.37 -6.29
CA ASP A 192 -23.79 8.22 -6.02
C ASP A 192 -23.50 7.59 -4.65
N GLU A 193 -22.23 7.51 -4.29
CA GLU A 193 -21.80 6.96 -3.00
C GLU A 193 -22.18 7.88 -1.84
N ILE A 194 -22.11 9.21 -2.04
CA ILE A 194 -22.57 10.18 -1.04
C ILE A 194 -24.06 10.00 -0.75
N TYR A 195 -24.89 9.87 -1.79
CA TYR A 195 -26.32 9.62 -1.64
C TYR A 195 -26.59 8.25 -1.02
N TYR A 196 -25.85 7.21 -1.42
CA TYR A 196 -25.95 5.89 -0.84
C TYR A 196 -25.63 5.89 0.65
N ALA A 197 -24.53 6.52 1.04
CA ALA A 197 -24.16 6.69 2.45
C ALA A 197 -25.22 7.46 3.24
N TYR A 198 -25.80 8.52 2.63
CA TYR A 198 -26.88 9.30 3.25
C TYR A 198 -28.09 8.41 3.57
N TYR A 199 -28.57 7.63 2.61
CA TYR A 199 -29.72 6.75 2.83
C TYR A 199 -29.39 5.65 3.84
N MET A 200 -28.29 4.94 3.65
CA MET A 200 -27.95 3.81 4.49
C MET A 200 -27.63 4.20 5.94
N LYS A 201 -27.09 5.39 6.20
CA LYS A 201 -26.86 5.88 7.58
C LYS A 201 -28.17 6.19 8.32
N HIS A 202 -29.20 6.63 7.62
CA HIS A 202 -30.49 6.92 8.24
C HIS A 202 -31.33 5.66 8.54
N ILE A 203 -31.15 4.62 7.73
CA ILE A 203 -31.93 3.36 7.89
C ILE A 203 -31.05 2.23 8.48
N SER A 204 -29.81 2.53 8.91
CA SER A 204 -28.91 1.51 9.43
C SER A 204 -29.43 0.84 10.69
N GLY A 205 -29.28 -0.50 10.75
CA GLY A 205 -29.75 -1.29 11.88
C GLY A 205 -30.83 -2.32 11.50
N PRO A 206 -31.54 -2.87 12.50
CA PRO A 206 -32.68 -3.74 12.25
C PRO A 206 -33.79 -2.97 11.57
N TRP A 207 -34.49 -3.62 10.64
CA TRP A 207 -35.62 -3.00 9.93
C TRP A 207 -36.75 -2.61 10.91
N SER A 208 -37.06 -1.32 10.95
CA SER A 208 -38.05 -0.74 11.86
C SER A 208 -39.19 0.00 11.11
N GLU A 209 -40.30 0.28 11.79
CA GLU A 209 -41.38 1.12 11.26
C GLU A 209 -40.87 2.55 10.98
N GLU A 210 -39.98 3.09 11.81
CA GLU A 210 -39.36 4.40 11.60
C GLU A 210 -38.55 4.43 10.30
N SER A 211 -37.77 3.40 10.02
CA SER A 211 -37.01 3.29 8.76
C SER A 211 -37.92 3.24 7.55
N ARG A 212 -39.06 2.53 7.68
CA ARG A 212 -40.09 2.45 6.64
C ARG A 212 -40.73 3.80 6.34
N ASP A 213 -41.15 4.51 7.40
CA ASP A 213 -41.79 5.82 7.26
C ASP A 213 -40.82 6.87 6.74
N TRP A 214 -39.58 6.82 7.19
CA TRP A 214 -38.54 7.71 6.68
C TRP A 214 -38.32 7.50 5.16
N ILE A 215 -38.21 6.27 4.70
CA ILE A 215 -38.04 5.93 3.27
C ILE A 215 -39.29 6.38 2.47
N ARG A 216 -40.48 6.19 3.02
CA ARG A 216 -41.72 6.66 2.38
C ARG A 216 -41.72 8.18 2.23
N ASN A 217 -41.30 8.91 3.24
CA ASN A 217 -41.22 10.36 3.20
C ASN A 217 -40.17 10.86 2.19
N GLN A 218 -39.03 10.18 2.05
CA GLN A 218 -38.04 10.52 1.02
C GLN A 218 -38.62 10.39 -0.41
N ARG A 219 -39.52 9.48 -0.66
CA ARG A 219 -40.18 9.35 -1.95
C ARG A 219 -40.94 10.62 -2.37
N ASN A 220 -41.51 11.35 -1.42
CA ASN A 220 -42.26 12.57 -1.69
C ASN A 220 -41.36 13.67 -2.31
N GLU A 221 -40.10 13.69 -2.00
CA GLU A 221 -39.12 14.62 -2.59
C GLU A 221 -39.00 14.48 -4.13
N PHE A 222 -39.28 13.27 -4.63
CA PHE A 222 -39.11 12.96 -6.06
C PHE A 222 -40.40 13.19 -6.89
N ILE A 223 -41.54 13.44 -6.25
CA ILE A 223 -42.85 13.59 -6.93
C ILE A 223 -42.81 14.65 -8.04
N PRO A 224 -42.30 15.89 -7.82
CA PRO A 224 -42.25 16.91 -8.85
C PRO A 224 -41.44 16.52 -10.08
N MET A 225 -40.32 15.83 -9.86
CA MET A 225 -39.47 15.35 -10.95
C MET A 225 -40.16 14.24 -11.75
N LEU A 226 -40.82 13.30 -11.05
CA LEU A 226 -41.54 12.19 -11.69
C LEU A 226 -42.76 12.67 -12.50
N GLU A 227 -43.48 13.69 -12.03
CA GLU A 227 -44.55 14.34 -12.75
C GLU A 227 -44.02 15.05 -14.00
N THR A 228 -42.95 15.81 -13.88
CA THR A 228 -42.27 16.44 -15.03
C THR A 228 -41.85 15.39 -16.06
N GLN A 229 -41.26 14.29 -15.62
CA GLN A 229 -40.86 13.20 -16.50
C GLN A 229 -42.05 12.55 -17.23
N LYS A 230 -43.21 12.39 -16.57
CA LYS A 230 -44.42 11.91 -17.22
C LYS A 230 -44.90 12.87 -18.31
N ARG A 231 -44.89 14.18 -18.03
CA ARG A 231 -45.28 15.22 -18.99
C ARG A 231 -44.33 15.36 -20.17
N VAL A 232 -43.02 15.10 -19.99
CA VAL A 232 -42.07 15.01 -21.09
C VAL A 232 -42.33 13.77 -21.93
N ASN A 233 -42.59 12.62 -21.29
CA ASN A 233 -42.90 11.37 -21.98
C ASN A 233 -44.24 11.40 -22.76
N SER A 234 -45.19 12.21 -22.30
CA SER A 234 -46.45 12.46 -23.03
C SER A 234 -46.31 13.47 -24.17
N GLY A 235 -45.15 14.10 -24.31
CA GLY A 235 -44.91 15.11 -25.34
C GLY A 235 -45.39 16.53 -25.00
N GLU A 236 -45.90 16.75 -23.77
CA GLU A 236 -46.38 18.05 -23.32
C GLU A 236 -45.26 19.05 -23.00
N LEU A 237 -44.05 18.55 -22.64
CA LEU A 237 -42.90 19.34 -22.26
C LEU A 237 -41.67 18.90 -23.03
N SER A 238 -40.75 19.86 -23.29
CA SER A 238 -39.43 19.57 -23.87
C SER A 238 -38.56 18.80 -22.87
N SER A 239 -37.67 17.96 -23.40
CA SER A 239 -36.65 17.23 -22.60
C SER A 239 -35.75 18.15 -21.76
N ASP A 240 -35.60 19.42 -22.16
CA ASP A 240 -34.81 20.40 -21.43
C ASP A 240 -35.38 20.71 -20.03
N ALA A 241 -36.71 20.51 -19.84
CA ALA A 241 -37.34 20.65 -18.52
C ALA A 241 -36.76 19.68 -17.47
N LEU A 242 -36.16 18.57 -17.88
CA LEU A 242 -35.53 17.60 -16.99
C LEU A 242 -34.10 18.01 -16.59
N LEU A 243 -33.47 18.96 -17.27
CA LEU A 243 -32.12 19.42 -16.92
C LEU A 243 -32.08 20.08 -15.54
N ALA A 244 -33.17 20.78 -15.15
CA ALA A 244 -33.30 21.37 -13.82
C ALA A 244 -33.31 20.31 -12.70
N TYR A 245 -33.64 19.07 -13.00
CA TYR A 245 -33.71 17.97 -12.04
C TYR A 245 -32.52 16.99 -12.16
N SER A 246 -31.43 17.34 -12.81
CA SER A 246 -30.32 16.42 -13.06
C SER A 246 -29.73 15.81 -11.79
N SER A 247 -29.49 16.62 -10.75
CA SER A 247 -29.01 16.16 -9.44
C SER A 247 -30.03 15.30 -8.69
N LEU A 248 -31.32 15.71 -8.78
CA LEU A 248 -32.42 14.97 -8.15
C LEU A 248 -32.66 13.62 -8.84
N ARG A 249 -32.44 13.54 -10.15
CA ARG A 249 -32.52 12.31 -10.93
C ARG A 249 -31.40 11.33 -10.51
N GLN A 250 -30.20 11.82 -10.29
CA GLN A 250 -29.10 11.00 -9.76
C GLN A 250 -29.43 10.49 -8.36
N LYS A 251 -29.86 11.35 -7.47
CA LYS A 251 -30.32 10.98 -6.12
C LYS A 251 -31.45 9.93 -6.16
N TYR A 252 -32.40 10.06 -7.09
CA TYR A 252 -33.50 9.11 -7.28
C TYR A 252 -33.03 7.74 -7.79
N SER A 253 -32.05 7.68 -8.68
CA SER A 253 -31.49 6.40 -9.15
C SER A 253 -30.87 5.60 -8.01
N VAL A 254 -30.14 6.29 -7.11
CA VAL A 254 -29.57 5.68 -5.91
C VAL A 254 -30.66 5.25 -4.94
N TYR A 255 -31.71 6.10 -4.73
CA TYR A 255 -32.89 5.75 -3.91
C TYR A 255 -33.56 4.47 -4.42
N GLN A 256 -33.77 4.35 -5.73
CA GLN A 256 -34.39 3.14 -6.31
C GLN A 256 -33.51 1.91 -6.05
N ARG A 257 -32.21 2.02 -6.22
CA ARG A 257 -31.23 0.94 -5.94
C ARG A 257 -31.32 0.51 -4.47
N VAL A 258 -31.33 1.46 -3.53
CA VAL A 258 -31.45 1.17 -2.08
C VAL A 258 -32.73 0.46 -1.78
N VAL A 259 -33.88 0.97 -2.28
CA VAL A 259 -35.18 0.39 -1.99
C VAL A 259 -35.38 -0.95 -2.67
N GLN A 260 -35.03 -1.08 -3.96
CA GLN A 260 -35.32 -2.30 -4.73
C GLN A 260 -34.31 -3.40 -4.45
N SER A 261 -32.99 -3.07 -4.40
CA SER A 261 -31.97 -4.09 -4.21
C SER A 261 -31.73 -4.42 -2.74
N ASN A 262 -31.50 -3.40 -1.90
CA ASN A 262 -31.10 -3.66 -0.52
C ASN A 262 -32.30 -4.01 0.36
N ILE A 263 -33.34 -3.17 0.41
CA ILE A 263 -34.45 -3.37 1.33
C ILE A 263 -35.28 -4.60 0.94
N ASN A 264 -35.65 -4.72 -0.35
CA ASN A 264 -36.46 -5.86 -0.78
C ASN A 264 -35.73 -7.19 -0.69
N TYR A 265 -34.42 -7.18 -0.98
CA TYR A 265 -33.58 -8.34 -0.88
C TYR A 265 -33.44 -8.81 0.58
N TYR A 266 -33.07 -7.91 1.49
CA TYR A 266 -32.88 -8.23 2.90
C TYR A 266 -34.20 -8.66 3.58
N LEU A 267 -35.32 -8.05 3.24
CA LEU A 267 -36.60 -8.40 3.83
C LEU A 267 -37.17 -9.75 3.33
N LYS A 268 -36.87 -10.11 2.08
CA LYS A 268 -37.46 -11.32 1.47
C LYS A 268 -36.54 -12.54 1.62
N GLU A 269 -35.24 -12.39 1.43
CA GLU A 269 -34.31 -13.51 1.34
C GLU A 269 -33.59 -13.81 2.63
N ASN A 270 -33.33 -12.78 3.46
CA ASN A 270 -32.59 -12.93 4.71
C ASN A 270 -33.29 -12.30 5.92
N PRO A 271 -34.35 -12.92 6.43
CA PRO A 271 -35.05 -12.43 7.63
C PRO A 271 -34.06 -12.47 8.83
N GLY A 272 -33.73 -11.31 9.38
CA GLY A 272 -32.80 -11.12 10.49
C GLY A 272 -31.48 -10.50 10.11
N ALA A 273 -31.22 -10.20 8.83
CA ALA A 273 -30.15 -9.30 8.43
C ALA A 273 -30.50 -7.85 8.78
N TRP A 274 -29.46 -7.06 9.08
CA TRP A 274 -29.60 -5.63 9.31
C TRP A 274 -29.30 -4.87 8.02
N LEU A 275 -29.85 -3.68 7.90
CA LEU A 275 -29.44 -2.76 6.87
C LEU A 275 -28.12 -2.10 7.30
N VAL A 276 -27.06 -2.32 6.54
CA VAL A 276 -25.71 -1.81 6.87
C VAL A 276 -25.15 -1.07 5.67
N TYR A 277 -24.49 0.03 5.93
CA TYR A 277 -23.68 0.70 4.93
C TYR A 277 -22.41 -0.12 4.65
N GLU A 278 -22.44 -0.94 3.61
CA GLU A 278 -21.47 -2.02 3.37
C GLU A 278 -20.16 -1.57 2.71
N THR A 279 -20.13 -0.39 2.05
CA THR A 279 -18.99 0.06 1.25
C THR A 279 -17.68 0.15 2.06
N GLY A 280 -17.76 0.66 3.29
CA GLY A 280 -16.60 0.72 4.18
C GLY A 280 -16.06 -0.66 4.52
N TYR A 281 -16.93 -1.61 4.83
CA TYR A 281 -16.55 -3.00 5.12
C TYR A 281 -15.99 -3.72 3.90
N LYS A 282 -16.61 -3.55 2.72
CA LYS A 282 -16.13 -4.14 1.47
C LYS A 282 -14.73 -3.68 1.10
N LYS A 283 -14.45 -2.39 1.30
CA LYS A 283 -13.10 -1.85 1.08
C LYS A 283 -12.09 -2.38 2.09
N LEU A 284 -12.48 -2.46 3.38
CA LEU A 284 -11.61 -2.92 4.44
C LEU A 284 -11.22 -4.39 4.28
N PHE A 285 -12.18 -5.25 3.94
CA PHE A 285 -11.95 -6.69 3.78
C PHE A 285 -11.45 -7.08 2.38
N GLY A 286 -11.22 -6.11 1.49
CA GLY A 286 -10.67 -6.37 0.16
C GLY A 286 -11.65 -6.93 -0.87
N PHE A 287 -12.96 -6.95 -0.61
CA PHE A 287 -13.98 -7.37 -1.59
C PHE A 287 -14.06 -6.39 -2.76
N THR A 288 -13.74 -5.12 -2.53
CA THR A 288 -13.68 -4.07 -3.55
C THR A 288 -12.36 -3.31 -3.48
N GLY A 289 -11.64 -3.23 -4.60
CA GLY A 289 -10.37 -2.51 -4.69
C GLY A 289 -9.14 -3.41 -4.53
N THR A 290 -7.97 -2.78 -4.47
CA THR A 290 -6.67 -3.45 -4.42
C THR A 290 -5.88 -3.14 -3.14
N GLY A 291 -6.49 -2.42 -2.18
CA GLY A 291 -5.82 -1.97 -0.96
C GLY A 291 -5.28 -3.12 -0.12
N ASP A 292 -6.08 -4.15 0.04
CA ASP A 292 -5.73 -5.35 0.80
C ASP A 292 -4.51 -6.09 0.23
N VAL A 293 -4.44 -6.20 -1.10
CA VAL A 293 -3.29 -6.80 -1.81
C VAL A 293 -2.04 -5.95 -1.66
N GLN A 294 -2.17 -4.62 -1.71
CA GLN A 294 -1.05 -3.69 -1.50
C GLN A 294 -0.49 -3.81 -0.08
N ASP A 295 -1.36 -3.88 0.93
CA ASP A 295 -0.96 -4.07 2.33
C ASP A 295 -0.22 -5.40 2.53
N THR A 296 -0.68 -6.47 1.88
CA THR A 296 -0.03 -7.79 1.92
C THR A 296 1.33 -7.80 1.23
N LEU A 297 1.45 -7.17 0.06
CA LEU A 297 2.74 -6.99 -0.63
C LEU A 297 3.74 -6.27 0.26
N LEU A 298 3.29 -5.21 0.91
CA LEU A 298 4.12 -4.38 1.77
C LEU A 298 4.56 -5.13 3.03
N ALA A 299 3.63 -5.86 3.67
CA ALA A 299 3.93 -6.71 4.82
C ALA A 299 4.92 -7.82 4.46
N GLY A 300 4.74 -8.50 3.32
CA GLY A 300 5.64 -9.53 2.83
C GLY A 300 7.05 -9.02 2.56
N LEU A 301 7.17 -7.87 1.89
CA LEU A 301 8.44 -7.22 1.62
C LEU A 301 9.15 -6.82 2.93
N LEU A 302 8.43 -6.22 3.89
CA LEU A 302 8.97 -5.85 5.19
C LEU A 302 9.44 -7.08 5.98
N CYS A 303 8.68 -8.17 5.98
CA CYS A 303 9.09 -9.42 6.61
C CYS A 303 10.38 -9.95 5.97
N ALA A 304 10.48 -9.96 4.64
CA ALA A 304 11.68 -10.38 3.94
C ALA A 304 12.90 -9.51 4.31
N LEU A 305 12.75 -8.18 4.30
CA LEU A 305 13.82 -7.22 4.64
C LEU A 305 14.26 -7.32 6.10
N CYS A 306 13.30 -7.42 7.03
CA CYS A 306 13.59 -7.41 8.47
C CYS A 306 14.22 -8.72 8.96
N PHE A 307 13.87 -9.87 8.40
CA PHE A 307 14.23 -11.15 9.00
C PHE A 307 15.29 -11.95 8.24
N SER A 308 15.53 -11.69 6.94
CA SER A 308 16.44 -12.49 6.10
C SER A 308 17.89 -12.51 6.60
N GLY A 309 18.37 -11.42 7.19
CA GLY A 309 19.75 -11.27 7.62
C GLY A 309 20.10 -11.82 9.00
N LEU A 310 19.10 -12.11 9.83
CA LEU A 310 19.32 -12.37 11.26
C LEU A 310 20.19 -13.62 11.56
N PHE A 311 20.04 -14.69 10.80
CA PHE A 311 20.90 -15.88 10.89
C PHE A 311 22.13 -15.78 9.98
N ALA A 312 21.97 -15.16 8.82
CA ALA A 312 23.07 -15.03 7.85
C ALA A 312 24.26 -14.23 8.39
N MET A 313 24.01 -13.20 9.21
CA MET A 313 25.06 -12.41 9.84
C MET A 313 25.92 -13.23 10.82
N GLU A 314 25.30 -14.10 11.62
CA GLU A 314 26.03 -14.94 12.57
C GLU A 314 26.89 -15.97 11.87
N ARG A 315 26.35 -16.61 10.81
CA ARG A 315 27.07 -17.60 10.02
C ARG A 315 28.26 -16.99 9.29
N LYS A 316 28.07 -15.79 8.70
CA LYS A 316 29.16 -15.06 8.04
C LYS A 316 30.27 -14.64 9.00
N GLY A 317 29.93 -14.42 10.29
CA GLY A 317 30.88 -14.04 11.34
C GLY A 317 31.47 -15.23 12.10
N GLY A 318 31.12 -16.49 11.79
CA GLY A 318 31.53 -17.67 12.55
C GLY A 318 30.97 -17.73 13.98
N MET A 319 30.02 -16.86 14.30
CA MET A 319 29.41 -16.76 15.63
C MET A 319 28.49 -17.95 15.96
N ASP A 320 27.93 -18.58 14.94
CA ASP A 320 27.03 -19.72 15.09
C ASP A 320 27.74 -20.94 15.71
N GLU A 321 29.01 -21.18 15.36
CA GLU A 321 29.85 -22.23 15.97
C GLU A 321 30.16 -21.92 17.43
N ILE A 322 30.55 -20.67 17.73
CA ILE A 322 30.83 -20.21 19.10
C ILE A 322 29.58 -20.34 19.97
N LEU A 323 28.43 -19.91 19.47
CA LEU A 323 27.16 -20.01 20.17
C LEU A 323 26.76 -21.48 20.41
N ALA A 324 27.08 -22.39 19.50
CA ALA A 324 26.78 -23.82 19.66
C ALA A 324 27.58 -24.45 20.82
N CYS A 325 28.77 -23.92 21.14
CA CYS A 325 29.63 -24.43 22.23
C CYS A 325 29.24 -23.85 23.61
N THR A 326 28.33 -22.88 23.70
CA THR A 326 27.95 -22.28 24.98
C THR A 326 26.76 -22.99 25.64
N PRO A 327 26.64 -23.07 26.98
CA PRO A 327 25.51 -23.73 27.67
C PRO A 327 24.15 -23.09 27.36
N LEU A 328 24.11 -21.78 27.16
CA LEU A 328 22.91 -21.02 26.77
C LEU A 328 22.76 -20.87 25.26
N GLY A 329 23.60 -21.54 24.47
CA GLY A 329 23.80 -21.30 23.07
C GLY A 329 22.58 -21.51 22.17
N ARG A 330 22.58 -22.54 21.35
CA ARG A 330 21.69 -22.66 20.20
C ARG A 330 20.17 -22.61 20.54
N LYS A 331 19.74 -23.24 21.62
CA LYS A 331 18.30 -23.29 21.97
C LYS A 331 17.78 -21.92 22.46
N TYR A 332 18.52 -21.26 23.34
CA TYR A 332 18.10 -19.99 23.93
C TYR A 332 18.16 -18.84 22.93
N THR A 333 19.22 -18.78 22.10
CA THR A 333 19.34 -17.75 21.05
C THR A 333 18.25 -17.87 19.99
N VAL A 334 17.94 -19.10 19.52
CA VAL A 334 16.83 -19.34 18.59
C VAL A 334 15.49 -18.92 19.21
N LYS A 335 15.22 -19.32 20.47
CA LYS A 335 14.00 -18.91 21.18
C LYS A 335 13.90 -17.40 21.34
N ALA A 336 15.01 -16.72 21.65
CA ALA A 336 15.08 -15.27 21.75
C ALA A 336 14.80 -14.59 20.40
N LYS A 337 15.40 -15.08 19.30
CA LYS A 337 15.13 -14.61 17.92
C LYS A 337 13.67 -14.77 17.55
N LEU A 338 13.09 -15.92 17.83
CA LEU A 338 11.68 -16.18 17.57
C LEU A 338 10.77 -15.23 18.35
N ARG A 339 11.09 -14.92 19.61
CA ARG A 339 10.33 -13.98 20.42
C ARG A 339 10.42 -12.57 19.88
N GLN A 340 11.63 -12.10 19.51
CA GLN A 340 11.83 -10.79 18.94
C GLN A 340 11.17 -10.65 17.55
N SER A 341 11.24 -11.70 16.73
CA SER A 341 10.56 -11.69 15.42
C SER A 341 9.04 -11.64 15.56
N THR A 342 8.45 -12.23 16.62
CA THR A 342 7.01 -12.10 16.91
C THR A 342 6.64 -10.64 17.21
N ALA A 343 7.44 -9.94 18.04
CA ALA A 343 7.20 -8.54 18.34
C ALA A 343 7.30 -7.64 17.10
N VAL A 344 8.32 -7.87 16.26
CA VAL A 344 8.48 -7.11 15.00
C VAL A 344 7.39 -7.47 13.99
N ALA A 345 6.97 -8.73 13.89
CA ALA A 345 5.85 -9.14 13.03
C ALA A 345 4.53 -8.48 13.47
N ALA A 346 4.31 -8.31 14.78
CA ALA A 346 3.17 -7.53 15.27
C ALA A 346 3.23 -6.07 14.83
N VAL A 347 4.40 -5.42 14.94
CA VAL A 347 4.59 -4.03 14.47
C VAL A 347 4.34 -3.92 12.95
N ILE A 348 4.81 -4.88 12.16
CA ILE A 348 4.56 -4.92 10.72
C ILE A 348 3.05 -5.07 10.44
N SER A 349 2.40 -6.05 11.07
CA SER A 349 0.96 -6.32 10.86
C SER A 349 0.10 -5.10 11.21
N PHE A 350 0.28 -4.52 12.38
CA PHE A 350 -0.48 -3.33 12.77
C PHE A 350 -0.10 -2.10 11.95
N GLY A 351 1.18 -1.93 11.64
CA GLY A 351 1.65 -0.80 10.84
C GLY A 351 1.13 -0.78 9.41
N THR A 352 0.87 -1.95 8.80
CA THR A 352 0.27 -2.05 7.46
C THR A 352 -1.24 -1.83 7.50
N VAL A 353 -1.93 -2.33 8.52
CA VAL A 353 -3.39 -2.29 8.63
C VAL A 353 -3.91 -0.93 9.11
N LEU A 354 -3.23 -0.29 10.08
CA LEU A 354 -3.72 0.94 10.71
C LEU A 354 -3.96 2.11 9.74
N PRO A 355 -3.07 2.42 8.77
CA PRO A 355 -3.31 3.50 7.81
C PRO A 355 -4.54 3.24 6.94
N HIS A 356 -4.72 2.01 6.48
CA HIS A 356 -5.87 1.60 5.68
C HIS A 356 -7.18 1.66 6.50
N LEU A 357 -7.17 1.10 7.71
CA LEU A 357 -8.30 1.17 8.63
C LEU A 357 -8.67 2.63 8.93
N TRP A 358 -7.67 3.48 9.19
CA TRP A 358 -7.90 4.91 9.42
C TRP A 358 -8.54 5.60 8.22
N GLN A 359 -8.06 5.32 7.01
CA GLN A 359 -8.62 5.87 5.78
C GLN A 359 -10.08 5.46 5.59
N VAL A 360 -10.39 4.16 5.76
CA VAL A 360 -11.76 3.65 5.65
C VAL A 360 -12.67 4.26 6.72
N LEU A 361 -12.20 4.38 7.96
CA LEU A 361 -12.98 5.00 9.04
C LEU A 361 -13.26 6.48 8.78
N ARG A 362 -12.28 7.21 8.25
CA ARG A 362 -12.41 8.64 7.94
C ARG A 362 -13.41 8.87 6.79
N ASP A 363 -13.27 8.10 5.71
CA ASP A 363 -13.96 8.38 4.45
C ASP A 363 -15.37 7.75 4.40
N TYR A 364 -15.52 6.54 4.92
CA TYR A 364 -16.78 5.77 4.85
C TYR A 364 -17.43 5.56 6.22
N GLY A 365 -16.64 5.42 7.27
CA GLY A 365 -17.09 4.94 8.57
C GLY A 365 -17.40 3.44 8.57
N LEU A 366 -17.63 2.89 9.74
CA LEU A 366 -18.04 1.49 9.95
C LEU A 366 -19.27 1.46 10.88
N PRO A 367 -20.46 1.88 10.39
CA PRO A 367 -21.66 1.88 11.20
C PRO A 367 -22.13 0.45 11.48
N SER A 368 -22.89 0.27 12.58
CA SER A 368 -23.56 -0.99 12.92
C SER A 368 -22.60 -2.18 13.13
N LEU A 369 -21.47 -1.97 13.82
CA LEU A 369 -20.47 -3.01 14.12
C LEU A 369 -21.05 -4.24 14.85
N LEU A 370 -22.13 -4.08 15.60
CA LEU A 370 -22.83 -5.18 16.29
C LEU A 370 -23.82 -5.92 15.40
N GLY A 371 -24.00 -5.47 14.15
CA GLY A 371 -24.86 -6.14 13.19
C GLY A 371 -24.30 -7.50 12.76
N PRO A 372 -25.19 -8.42 12.29
CA PRO A 372 -24.75 -9.71 11.77
C PRO A 372 -23.88 -9.55 10.53
N ALA A 373 -22.80 -10.35 10.41
CA ALA A 373 -21.89 -10.30 9.26
C ALA A 373 -22.58 -10.62 7.92
N MET A 374 -23.62 -11.46 7.96
CA MET A 374 -24.46 -11.78 6.80
C MET A 374 -25.19 -10.58 6.19
N SER A 375 -25.18 -9.42 6.87
CA SER A 375 -25.76 -8.17 6.36
C SER A 375 -24.95 -7.53 5.23
N ILE A 376 -23.75 -8.02 4.96
CA ILE A 376 -22.93 -7.62 3.80
C ILE A 376 -23.23 -8.59 2.66
N SER A 377 -23.46 -8.07 1.46
CA SER A 377 -23.86 -8.86 0.29
C SER A 377 -22.87 -9.98 -0.06
N ASP A 378 -21.57 -9.78 0.20
CA ASP A 378 -20.52 -10.76 -0.08
C ASP A 378 -20.36 -11.82 1.04
N LEU A 379 -21.02 -11.65 2.18
CA LEU A 379 -20.89 -12.49 3.38
C LEU A 379 -22.17 -13.23 3.78
N GLN A 380 -23.10 -13.41 2.86
CA GLN A 380 -24.42 -14.03 3.13
C GLN A 380 -24.34 -15.45 3.67
N ALA A 381 -23.28 -16.18 3.33
CA ALA A 381 -23.05 -17.55 3.81
C ALA A 381 -22.58 -17.62 5.28
N VAL A 382 -22.25 -16.46 5.90
CA VAL A 382 -21.77 -16.40 7.28
C VAL A 382 -22.94 -16.61 8.26
N PRO A 383 -22.78 -17.42 9.31
CA PRO A 383 -23.83 -17.65 10.30
C PRO A 383 -24.27 -16.36 11.01
N LYS A 384 -25.56 -16.27 11.36
CA LYS A 384 -26.21 -15.08 11.98
C LYS A 384 -25.61 -14.63 13.31
N PHE A 385 -24.99 -15.54 14.06
CA PHE A 385 -24.40 -15.25 15.37
C PHE A 385 -23.05 -14.54 15.28
N ILE A 386 -22.42 -14.49 14.10
CA ILE A 386 -21.16 -13.78 13.89
C ILE A 386 -21.49 -12.33 13.56
N THR A 387 -20.98 -11.41 14.39
CA THR A 387 -21.14 -9.97 14.18
C THR A 387 -20.05 -9.39 13.29
N LEU A 388 -20.26 -8.18 12.77
CA LEU A 388 -19.23 -7.46 11.99
C LEU A 388 -18.00 -7.14 12.84
N SER A 389 -18.15 -6.92 14.15
CA SER A 389 -17.04 -6.76 15.08
C SER A 389 -16.22 -8.05 15.24
N ASP A 390 -16.88 -9.22 15.34
CA ASP A 390 -16.19 -10.50 15.42
C ASP A 390 -15.40 -10.77 14.15
N LEU A 391 -16.00 -10.45 12.99
CA LEU A 391 -15.32 -10.57 11.70
C LEU A 391 -14.09 -9.65 11.61
N LEU A 392 -14.19 -8.41 12.09
CA LEU A 392 -13.08 -7.47 12.12
C LEU A 392 -11.92 -8.00 13.00
N ILE A 393 -12.23 -8.50 14.19
CA ILE A 393 -11.25 -9.09 15.08
C ILE A 393 -10.61 -10.32 14.44
N PHE A 394 -11.42 -11.19 13.84
CA PHE A 394 -10.93 -12.38 13.15
C PHE A 394 -9.99 -12.01 11.99
N TRP A 395 -10.36 -11.03 11.19
CA TRP A 395 -9.52 -10.52 10.10
C TRP A 395 -8.18 -9.97 10.61
N LEU A 396 -8.16 -9.20 11.70
CA LEU A 396 -6.92 -8.72 12.33
C LEU A 396 -6.03 -9.86 12.83
N ILE A 397 -6.64 -10.90 13.43
CA ILE A 397 -5.91 -12.09 13.89
C ILE A 397 -5.30 -12.84 12.70
N CYS A 398 -6.04 -13.02 11.60
CA CYS A 398 -5.54 -13.66 10.39
C CYS A 398 -4.36 -12.88 9.78
N ARG A 399 -4.45 -11.56 9.73
CA ARG A 399 -3.36 -10.68 9.27
C ARG A 399 -2.10 -10.82 10.13
N PHE A 400 -2.25 -10.83 11.45
CA PHE A 400 -1.13 -11.05 12.35
C PHE A 400 -0.54 -12.45 12.18
N ALA A 401 -1.37 -13.49 12.08
CA ALA A 401 -0.93 -14.86 11.85
C ALA A 401 -0.17 -15.01 10.53
N ALA A 402 -0.63 -14.34 9.46
CA ALA A 402 0.06 -14.31 8.17
C ALA A 402 1.46 -13.68 8.29
N CYS A 403 1.58 -12.50 8.91
CA CYS A 403 2.87 -11.86 9.17
C CYS A 403 3.79 -12.73 10.03
N LEU A 404 3.22 -13.42 11.02
CA LEU A 404 3.97 -14.36 11.85
C LEU A 404 4.49 -15.54 11.03
N CYS A 405 3.68 -16.15 10.18
CA CYS A 405 4.09 -17.22 9.27
C CYS A 405 5.19 -16.76 8.31
N MET A 406 5.03 -15.62 7.66
CA MET A 406 6.04 -15.02 6.79
C MET A 406 7.37 -14.80 7.52
N SER A 407 7.33 -14.27 8.76
CA SER A 407 8.52 -14.08 9.58
C SER A 407 9.23 -15.41 9.89
N ARG A 408 8.48 -16.48 10.20
CA ARG A 408 9.03 -17.81 10.49
C ARG A 408 9.66 -18.45 9.26
N ILE A 409 9.00 -18.36 8.11
CA ILE A 409 9.50 -18.87 6.83
C ILE A 409 10.80 -18.14 6.46
N THR A 410 10.82 -16.81 6.55
CA THR A 410 12.03 -16.01 6.25
C THR A 410 13.20 -16.36 7.17
N LEU A 411 12.96 -16.51 8.48
CA LEU A 411 13.99 -16.94 9.43
C LEU A 411 14.51 -18.33 9.11
N TRP A 412 13.62 -19.27 8.79
CA TRP A 412 14.01 -20.64 8.40
C TRP A 412 14.84 -20.64 7.12
N LEU A 413 14.45 -19.86 6.10
CA LEU A 413 15.24 -19.68 4.87
C LEU A 413 16.61 -19.09 5.16
N GLY A 414 16.69 -18.05 6.01
CA GLY A 414 17.95 -17.43 6.43
C GLY A 414 18.87 -18.42 7.15
N GLN A 415 18.32 -19.29 7.97
CA GLN A 415 19.06 -20.35 8.65
C GLN A 415 19.56 -21.41 7.68
N LYS A 416 18.73 -21.86 6.72
CA LYS A 416 19.09 -22.90 5.75
C LYS A 416 20.11 -22.42 4.73
N LEU A 417 19.88 -21.26 4.14
CA LEU A 417 20.73 -20.74 3.07
C LEU A 417 22.04 -20.12 3.60
N GLY A 418 22.03 -19.59 4.81
CA GLY A 418 23.21 -18.99 5.43
C GLY A 418 23.71 -17.70 4.80
N ASN A 419 23.05 -17.21 3.76
CA ASN A 419 23.35 -15.98 3.04
C ASN A 419 22.14 -15.05 3.00
N LEU A 420 22.37 -13.75 3.20
CA LEU A 420 21.34 -12.71 3.23
C LEU A 420 20.57 -12.62 1.89
N LEU A 421 21.30 -12.48 0.78
CA LEU A 421 20.70 -12.18 -0.52
C LEU A 421 19.76 -13.28 -1.03
N PRO A 422 20.15 -14.57 -1.07
CA PRO A 422 19.23 -15.63 -1.48
C PRO A 422 18.02 -15.74 -0.56
N ALA A 423 18.21 -15.62 0.76
CA ALA A 423 17.10 -15.69 1.72
C ALA A 423 16.10 -14.56 1.51
N LEU A 424 16.59 -13.32 1.31
CA LEU A 424 15.77 -12.15 1.03
C LEU A 424 15.01 -12.32 -0.29
N PHE A 425 15.72 -12.69 -1.37
CA PHE A 425 15.11 -12.81 -2.69
C PHE A 425 14.03 -13.89 -2.74
N ILE A 426 14.32 -15.09 -2.22
CA ILE A 426 13.36 -16.20 -2.20
C ILE A 426 12.14 -15.83 -1.34
N SER A 427 12.34 -15.23 -0.15
CA SER A 427 11.24 -14.77 0.69
C SER A 427 10.40 -13.69 0.00
N ALA A 428 11.03 -12.66 -0.56
CA ALA A 428 10.32 -11.59 -1.25
C ALA A 428 9.50 -12.12 -2.44
N VAL A 429 10.09 -12.99 -3.27
CA VAL A 429 9.38 -13.60 -4.39
C VAL A 429 8.22 -14.48 -3.91
N SER A 430 8.44 -15.30 -2.88
CA SER A 430 7.39 -16.20 -2.35
C SER A 430 6.18 -15.43 -1.83
N TYR A 431 6.35 -14.24 -1.26
CA TYR A 431 5.26 -13.45 -0.70
C TYR A 431 4.64 -12.47 -1.72
N CYS A 432 5.47 -11.88 -2.58
CA CYS A 432 5.00 -10.88 -3.52
C CYS A 432 4.41 -11.50 -4.80
N LEU A 433 4.91 -12.66 -5.24
CA LEU A 433 4.44 -13.29 -6.47
C LEU A 433 2.94 -13.63 -6.44
N PRO A 434 2.39 -14.29 -5.40
CA PRO A 434 0.96 -14.56 -5.31
C PRO A 434 0.11 -13.28 -5.37
N ALA A 435 0.53 -12.24 -4.65
CA ALA A 435 -0.15 -10.96 -4.64
C ALA A 435 -0.15 -10.27 -6.02
N LEU A 436 0.96 -10.31 -6.72
CA LEU A 436 1.07 -9.78 -8.09
C LEU A 436 0.21 -10.56 -9.08
N LEU A 437 0.14 -11.89 -8.94
CA LEU A 437 -0.71 -12.74 -9.76
C LEU A 437 -2.21 -12.46 -9.50
N SER A 438 -2.61 -12.24 -8.26
CA SER A 438 -3.96 -11.80 -7.91
C SER A 438 -4.32 -10.47 -8.58
N LEU A 439 -3.42 -9.49 -8.58
CA LEU A 439 -3.61 -8.21 -9.28
C LEU A 439 -3.73 -8.35 -10.80
N SER A 440 -3.10 -9.37 -11.39
CA SER A 440 -3.21 -9.64 -12.83
C SER A 440 -4.54 -10.30 -13.25
N GLY A 441 -5.45 -10.55 -12.32
CA GLY A 441 -6.76 -11.17 -12.57
C GLY A 441 -6.75 -12.71 -12.55
N MET A 442 -5.63 -13.34 -12.24
CA MET A 442 -5.51 -14.80 -12.09
C MET A 442 -6.01 -15.27 -10.72
N LYS A 443 -7.28 -15.00 -10.41
CA LYS A 443 -7.87 -15.33 -9.10
C LYS A 443 -8.05 -16.84 -8.87
N ASN A 444 -8.29 -17.61 -9.91
CA ASN A 444 -8.77 -19.01 -9.85
C ASN A 444 -7.75 -20.06 -9.39
N GLY A 445 -6.76 -19.75 -8.61
CA GLY A 445 -5.79 -20.74 -8.10
C GLY A 445 -5.00 -20.26 -6.90
N ILE A 446 -5.10 -18.97 -6.56
CA ILE A 446 -4.24 -18.33 -5.57
C ILE A 446 -4.97 -18.13 -4.24
N GLU A 447 -6.31 -18.13 -4.25
CA GLU A 447 -7.17 -18.08 -3.05
C GLU A 447 -6.86 -19.24 -2.07
N TRP A 448 -6.31 -20.37 -2.55
CA TRP A 448 -5.87 -21.50 -1.74
C TRP A 448 -4.59 -21.23 -0.93
N LEU A 449 -3.81 -20.22 -1.25
CA LEU A 449 -2.61 -19.86 -0.49
C LEU A 449 -2.89 -19.08 0.79
N GLY A 450 -4.16 -18.77 1.08
CA GLY A 450 -4.66 -18.39 2.40
C GLY A 450 -4.16 -17.07 3.00
N PHE A 451 -3.50 -16.25 2.21
CA PHE A 451 -2.97 -14.95 2.67
C PHE A 451 -3.80 -13.75 2.16
N TYR A 452 -4.87 -14.02 1.40
CA TYR A 452 -5.73 -13.01 0.77
C TYR A 452 -7.19 -13.19 1.14
#